data_b620a135964644eaa0a5404a9296508f
#
_entry.id   b620a135964644eaa0a5404a9296508f
#
_cell.length_a   1.000
_cell.length_b   1.000
_cell.length_c   1.000
_cell.angle_alpha   90.00
_cell.angle_beta   90.00
_cell.angle_gamma   90.00
#
_symmetry.space_group_name_H-M   'P 1'
#
loop_
_entity.id
_entity.type
_entity.pdbx_description
1 polymer ?
#
loop_
_entity_poly.entity_id
_entity_poly.type
_entity_poly.pdbx_seq_one_letter_code
_entity_poly.pdbx_strand_id
1 'polypeptide(L)'
;MKKLTALMIALGFAGVTQAATISGTVEVDITENSSNDYISTESIKFDIAGDSGVAFGSIKVETNASDQFVLDEYSIGANITETASVSYGEQSDIFIGGGLEVVGSNTIANPSDAGESIIANIGALSLRGKFTDTDTDISDFDTIQAKWTTSVDKFSVGASVDHTIATDDNIYAGSVAFAVNESANLSTVVTHDASQTDEVAYESILSLGSLSAYVDGDEADWSKNVGAGYKSTWKDLGYYVEANYNLDSEEVTPAAGVSVSF
;
A
#
# COMPACT_ATOMS: atom_id res chain seq x y z
N MET A 1 6.06 23.31 10.90
CA MET A 1 6.14 24.38 9.89
C MET A 1 6.36 23.85 8.48
N LYS A 2 7.24 22.84 8.24
CA LYS A 2 7.52 22.26 6.91
C LYS A 2 6.25 21.67 6.25
N LYS A 3 5.44 20.90 7.00
CA LYS A 3 4.18 20.29 6.50
C LYS A 3 3.16 21.34 6.02
N LEU A 4 3.06 22.47 6.72
CA LEU A 4 2.16 23.55 6.32
C LEU A 4 2.66 24.28 5.04
N THR A 5 3.95 24.41 4.88
CA THR A 5 4.58 24.99 3.67
C THR A 5 4.35 24.07 2.47
N ALA A 6 4.55 22.76 2.62
CA ALA A 6 4.25 21.78 1.57
C ALA A 6 2.76 21.78 1.20
N LEU A 7 1.85 21.87 2.17
CA LEU A 7 0.41 22.02 1.97
C LEU A 7 0.08 23.27 1.14
N MET A 8 0.68 24.42 1.47
CA MET A 8 0.47 25.66 0.72
C MET A 8 1.06 25.60 -0.69
N ILE A 9 2.18 24.93 -0.87
CA ILE A 9 2.78 24.74 -2.19
C ILE A 9 1.90 23.81 -3.04
N ALA A 10 1.46 22.67 -2.51
CA ALA A 10 0.59 21.76 -3.25
C ALA A 10 -0.76 22.40 -3.62
N LEU A 11 -1.40 23.14 -2.71
CA LEU A 11 -2.59 23.91 -3.00
C LEU A 11 -2.35 25.06 -4.00
N GLY A 12 -1.16 25.67 -3.98
CA GLY A 12 -0.77 26.70 -4.94
C GLY A 12 -0.62 26.15 -6.37
N PHE A 13 -0.12 24.94 -6.51
CA PHE A 13 -0.01 24.28 -7.83
C PHE A 13 -1.36 23.81 -8.36
N ALA A 14 -2.25 23.32 -7.50
CA ALA A 14 -3.63 22.96 -7.89
C ALA A 14 -4.44 24.16 -8.42
N GLY A 15 -4.07 25.38 -8.04
CA GLY A 15 -4.78 26.61 -8.43
C GLY A 15 -4.41 27.16 -9.82
N VAL A 16 -3.41 26.58 -10.51
CA VAL A 16 -2.85 27.28 -11.69
C VAL A 16 -3.38 26.80 -13.02
N THR A 17 -3.89 25.57 -13.22
CA THR A 17 -4.24 25.11 -14.59
C THR A 17 -5.30 24.03 -14.76
N GLN A 18 -5.66 23.26 -13.76
CA GLN A 18 -6.79 22.32 -13.83
C GLN A 18 -7.51 22.25 -12.49
N ALA A 19 -8.80 21.93 -12.51
CA ALA A 19 -9.56 21.74 -11.29
C ALA A 19 -8.91 20.61 -10.46
N ALA A 20 -8.59 20.89 -9.20
CA ALA A 20 -8.17 19.85 -8.26
C ALA A 20 -9.30 18.83 -8.14
N THR A 21 -8.96 17.56 -8.20
CA THR A 21 -9.90 16.49 -7.89
C THR A 21 -9.92 16.31 -6.38
N ILE A 22 -11.11 16.34 -5.81
CA ILE A 22 -11.34 16.02 -4.40
C ILE A 22 -12.15 14.74 -4.41
N SER A 23 -11.63 13.72 -3.75
CA SER A 23 -12.33 12.46 -3.49
C SER A 23 -12.25 12.13 -2.01
N GLY A 24 -13.12 11.28 -1.54
CA GLY A 24 -13.09 10.87 -0.15
C GLY A 24 -13.76 9.52 0.05
N THR A 25 -13.43 8.89 1.17
CA THR A 25 -14.02 7.62 1.60
C THR A 25 -14.34 7.70 3.07
N VAL A 26 -15.52 7.22 3.43
CA VAL A 26 -15.89 6.92 4.81
C VAL A 26 -16.00 5.42 4.92
N GLU A 27 -15.28 4.82 5.85
CA GLU A 27 -15.20 3.39 6.02
C GLU A 27 -15.47 3.01 7.47
N VAL A 28 -16.19 1.92 7.66
CA VAL A 28 -16.42 1.29 8.96
C VAL A 28 -16.09 -0.19 8.83
N ASP A 29 -15.12 -0.63 9.62
CA ASP A 29 -14.66 -2.01 9.66
C ASP A 29 -14.99 -2.63 10.99
N ILE A 30 -15.38 -3.90 10.98
CA ILE A 30 -15.63 -4.72 12.16
C ILE A 30 -14.69 -5.92 12.08
N THR A 31 -13.82 -6.03 13.06
CA THR A 31 -12.87 -7.15 13.18
C THR A 31 -12.93 -7.76 14.56
N GLU A 32 -12.59 -9.04 14.69
CA GLU A 32 -12.44 -9.71 15.97
C GLU A 32 -10.99 -9.53 16.46
N ASN A 33 -10.81 -9.14 17.72
CA ASN A 33 -9.50 -9.01 18.32
C ASN A 33 -9.04 -10.34 18.98
N SER A 34 -7.79 -10.39 19.42
CA SER A 34 -7.19 -11.56 20.07
C SER A 34 -7.87 -11.98 21.42
N SER A 35 -8.81 -11.20 21.89
CA SER A 35 -9.63 -11.52 23.09
C SER A 35 -11.03 -12.02 22.75
N ASN A 36 -11.30 -12.28 21.48
CA ASN A 36 -12.61 -12.66 20.94
C ASN A 36 -13.67 -11.56 21.11
N ASP A 37 -13.26 -10.30 21.22
CA ASP A 37 -14.15 -9.15 21.22
C ASP A 37 -14.20 -8.54 19.82
N TYR A 38 -15.40 -8.17 19.36
CA TYR A 38 -15.56 -7.44 18.10
C TYR A 38 -15.25 -5.96 18.33
N ILE A 39 -14.33 -5.44 17.56
CA ILE A 39 -13.99 -4.02 17.54
C ILE A 39 -14.45 -3.40 16.22
N SER A 40 -14.96 -2.18 16.28
CA SER A 40 -15.22 -1.36 15.09
C SER A 40 -14.15 -0.30 14.95
N THR A 41 -13.69 -0.11 13.73
CA THR A 41 -12.79 0.99 13.36
C THR A 41 -13.51 1.86 12.34
N GLU A 42 -13.52 3.15 12.58
CA GLU A 42 -14.09 4.13 11.66
C GLU A 42 -12.97 4.99 11.10
N SER A 43 -12.97 5.18 9.78
CA SER A 43 -12.02 6.08 9.13
C SER A 43 -12.70 6.99 8.13
N ILE A 44 -12.22 8.22 8.06
CA ILE A 44 -12.60 9.17 7.04
C ILE A 44 -11.32 9.63 6.36
N LYS A 45 -11.26 9.44 5.04
CA LYS A 45 -10.11 9.80 4.22
C LYS A 45 -10.52 10.81 3.17
N PHE A 46 -9.67 11.80 2.92
CA PHE A 46 -9.83 12.77 1.84
C PHE A 46 -8.55 12.83 1.03
N ASP A 47 -8.69 12.70 -0.28
CA ASP A 47 -7.63 12.86 -1.24
C ASP A 47 -7.87 14.11 -2.07
N ILE A 48 -6.89 15.00 -2.11
CA ILE A 48 -6.90 16.19 -2.96
C ILE A 48 -5.70 16.06 -3.90
N ALA A 49 -5.97 15.94 -5.19
CA ALA A 49 -4.91 15.78 -6.18
C ALA A 49 -5.06 16.81 -7.31
N GLY A 50 -3.94 17.26 -7.85
CA GLY A 50 -3.88 18.14 -9.01
C GLY A 50 -2.72 17.74 -9.92
N ASP A 51 -2.96 17.79 -11.22
CA ASP A 51 -1.95 17.52 -12.25
C ASP A 51 -2.11 18.54 -13.40
N SER A 52 -1.04 19.21 -13.73
CA SER A 52 -0.95 20.17 -14.85
C SER A 52 -0.29 19.59 -16.09
N GLY A 53 0.03 18.30 -16.09
CA GLY A 53 0.83 17.63 -17.11
C GLY A 53 2.34 17.83 -16.94
N VAL A 54 2.77 18.92 -16.31
CA VAL A 54 4.19 19.19 -16.01
C VAL A 54 4.47 19.03 -14.52
N ALA A 55 3.56 19.49 -13.65
CA ALA A 55 3.68 19.38 -12.22
C ALA A 55 2.42 18.72 -11.64
N PHE A 56 2.59 17.91 -10.63
CA PHE A 56 1.50 17.25 -9.92
C PHE A 56 1.68 17.36 -8.40
N GLY A 57 0.63 17.13 -7.66
CA GLY A 57 0.69 17.08 -6.21
C GLY A 57 -0.55 16.43 -5.63
N SER A 58 -0.41 15.87 -4.45
CA SER A 58 -1.51 15.26 -3.70
C SER A 58 -1.38 15.53 -2.21
N ILE A 59 -2.50 15.49 -1.54
CA ILE A 59 -2.61 15.58 -0.08
C ILE A 59 -3.66 14.57 0.33
N LYS A 60 -3.32 13.74 1.29
CA LYS A 60 -4.20 12.79 1.93
C LYS A 60 -4.36 13.17 3.40
N VAL A 61 -5.59 13.27 3.83
CA VAL A 61 -5.97 13.59 5.21
C VAL A 61 -6.88 12.48 5.69
N GLU A 62 -6.60 11.94 6.86
CA GLU A 62 -7.44 10.91 7.46
C GLU A 62 -7.72 11.19 8.94
N THR A 63 -8.69 10.47 9.50
CA THR A 63 -8.94 10.50 10.95
C THR A 63 -8.00 9.54 11.65
N ASN A 64 -7.41 9.99 12.77
CA ASN A 64 -6.62 9.12 13.65
C ASN A 64 -7.53 8.45 14.71
N ALA A 65 -6.95 7.61 15.55
CA ALA A 65 -7.62 6.92 16.64
C ALA A 65 -8.28 7.83 17.71
N SER A 66 -8.11 9.14 17.62
CA SER A 66 -8.73 10.15 18.49
C SER A 66 -9.76 11.00 17.74
N ASP A 67 -10.25 10.51 16.60
CA ASP A 67 -11.21 11.21 15.71
C ASP A 67 -10.74 12.60 15.22
N GLN A 68 -9.42 12.80 15.15
CA GLN A 68 -8.83 14.03 14.67
C GLN A 68 -8.35 13.86 13.24
N PHE A 69 -8.62 14.83 12.40
CA PHE A 69 -8.05 14.89 11.07
C PHE A 69 -6.55 15.17 11.13
N VAL A 70 -5.77 14.28 10.57
CA VAL A 70 -4.31 14.39 10.47
C VAL A 70 -3.90 14.34 9.00
N LEU A 71 -2.81 15.05 8.69
CA LEU A 71 -2.17 14.90 7.40
C LEU A 71 -1.44 13.56 7.38
N ASP A 72 -1.90 12.66 6.55
CA ASP A 72 -1.34 11.32 6.40
C ASP A 72 -0.20 11.33 5.38
N GLU A 73 -0.51 11.71 4.15
CA GLU A 73 0.47 11.79 3.08
C GLU A 73 0.38 13.13 2.35
N TYR A 74 1.48 13.57 1.77
CA TYR A 74 1.50 14.66 0.81
C TYR A 74 2.62 14.45 -0.20
N SER A 75 2.41 14.89 -1.41
CA SER A 75 3.47 14.87 -2.43
C SER A 75 3.40 16.10 -3.33
N ILE A 76 4.56 16.47 -3.83
CA ILE A 76 4.71 17.40 -4.94
C ILE A 76 5.74 16.84 -5.90
N GLY A 77 5.45 16.91 -7.20
CA GLY A 77 6.31 16.32 -8.20
C GLY A 77 6.25 17.02 -9.54
N ALA A 78 7.14 16.59 -10.42
CA ALA A 78 7.19 17.05 -11.79
C ALA A 78 7.36 15.88 -12.76
N ASN A 79 6.64 15.93 -13.88
CA ASN A 79 6.86 15.07 -15.04
C ASN A 79 8.02 15.63 -15.86
N ILE A 80 9.13 14.91 -15.87
CA ILE A 80 10.35 15.29 -16.62
C ILE A 80 10.17 14.93 -18.10
N THR A 81 9.55 13.78 -18.34
CA THR A 81 9.12 13.30 -19.67
C THR A 81 7.80 12.56 -19.52
N GLU A 82 7.22 12.07 -20.62
CA GLU A 82 6.00 11.22 -20.60
C GLU A 82 6.17 9.93 -19.78
N THR A 83 7.40 9.47 -19.55
CA THR A 83 7.72 8.22 -18.87
C THR A 83 8.63 8.40 -17.66
N ALA A 84 8.96 9.64 -17.29
CA ALA A 84 9.83 9.94 -16.17
C ALA A 84 9.26 11.06 -15.30
N SER A 85 9.20 10.82 -14.00
CA SER A 85 8.75 11.79 -13.01
C SER A 85 9.62 11.74 -11.76
N VAL A 86 9.59 12.81 -10.98
CA VAL A 86 10.15 12.87 -9.64
C VAL A 86 9.17 13.52 -8.71
N SER A 87 9.04 13.00 -7.50
CA SER A 87 8.22 13.60 -6.43
C SER A 87 8.96 13.63 -5.11
N TYR A 88 8.53 14.52 -4.24
CA TYR A 88 8.99 14.67 -2.86
C TYR A 88 7.79 14.85 -1.94
N GLY A 89 7.84 14.28 -0.75
CA GLY A 89 6.84 14.43 0.29
C GLY A 89 6.81 13.27 1.26
N GLU A 90 5.83 13.28 2.15
CA GLU A 90 5.48 12.13 2.99
C GLU A 90 4.65 11.17 2.12
N GLN A 91 5.27 10.09 1.71
CA GLN A 91 4.73 9.17 0.71
C GLN A 91 4.87 7.73 1.19
N SER A 92 3.90 6.91 0.81
CA SER A 92 3.94 5.45 1.02
C SER A 92 5.16 4.84 0.34
N ASP A 93 5.50 3.63 0.76
CA ASP A 93 6.55 2.85 0.12
C ASP A 93 6.19 2.46 -1.32
N ILE A 94 7.21 2.07 -2.07
CA ILE A 94 7.07 1.53 -3.42
C ILE A 94 7.32 0.02 -3.48
N PHE A 95 7.56 -0.63 -2.34
CA PHE A 95 7.88 -2.04 -2.28
C PHE A 95 6.72 -2.91 -2.79
N ILE A 96 7.02 -4.07 -3.35
CA ILE A 96 6.00 -5.06 -3.68
C ILE A 96 5.66 -5.79 -2.39
N GLY A 97 4.79 -5.19 -1.59
CA GLY A 97 4.17 -5.85 -0.46
C GLY A 97 3.05 -6.74 -0.95
N GLY A 98 2.84 -7.84 -0.29
CA GLY A 98 1.59 -8.56 -0.33
C GLY A 98 0.66 -7.92 0.66
N GLY A 99 -0.57 -8.12 0.50
CA GLY A 99 -1.57 -7.75 1.44
C GLY A 99 -2.88 -7.77 0.71
N LEU A 100 -3.65 -8.80 0.95
CA LEU A 100 -5.08 -8.57 0.98
C LEU A 100 -5.28 -7.56 2.09
N GLU A 101 -5.98 -6.47 1.83
CA GLU A 101 -6.30 -5.40 2.79
C GLU A 101 -7.07 -5.90 4.01
N VAL A 102 -7.27 -7.22 4.11
CA VAL A 102 -8.22 -7.83 5.00
C VAL A 102 -7.61 -8.98 5.75
N VAL A 103 -8.00 -9.02 6.96
CA VAL A 103 -7.83 -10.04 7.97
C VAL A 103 -6.68 -11.02 7.83
N GLY A 104 -5.59 -10.68 8.46
CA GLY A 104 -4.81 -11.68 9.16
C GLY A 104 -3.65 -12.32 8.46
N SER A 105 -3.26 -11.92 7.27
CA SER A 105 -2.03 -12.41 6.69
C SER A 105 -0.92 -11.38 6.79
N ASN A 106 0.00 -11.58 7.70
CA ASN A 106 1.22 -10.79 7.85
C ASN A 106 2.49 -11.65 7.76
N THR A 107 2.41 -12.76 7.01
CA THR A 107 3.61 -13.58 6.76
C THR A 107 4.55 -12.92 5.77
N ILE A 108 4.04 -12.04 4.91
CA ILE A 108 4.90 -11.33 3.95
C ILE A 108 5.52 -10.10 4.61
N ALA A 109 6.83 -9.99 4.53
CA ALA A 109 7.54 -8.81 4.97
C ALA A 109 7.03 -7.57 4.23
N ASN A 110 6.58 -6.59 5.00
CA ASN A 110 6.22 -5.27 4.51
C ASN A 110 7.16 -4.25 5.16
N PRO A 111 8.23 -3.86 4.48
CA PRO A 111 9.35 -3.19 5.14
C PRO A 111 9.11 -1.76 5.53
N SER A 112 8.09 -1.08 5.05
CA SER A 112 8.13 0.35 5.28
C SER A 112 6.82 1.03 5.56
N ASP A 113 6.90 1.93 6.52
CA ASP A 113 5.93 2.99 6.76
C ASP A 113 6.07 4.13 5.75
N ALA A 114 4.99 4.91 5.59
CA ALA A 114 5.04 6.21 4.94
C ALA A 114 6.12 7.09 5.60
N GLY A 115 6.72 7.97 4.83
CA GLY A 115 7.72 8.89 5.35
C GLY A 115 8.21 9.88 4.30
N GLU A 116 8.86 10.96 4.78
CA GLU A 116 9.47 11.93 3.88
C GLU A 116 10.45 11.24 2.94
N SER A 117 10.22 11.37 1.65
CA SER A 117 10.98 10.63 0.64
C SER A 117 11.02 11.37 -0.70
N ILE A 118 11.99 10.98 -1.50
CA ILE A 118 12.03 11.30 -2.93
C ILE A 118 11.72 10.02 -3.69
N ILE A 119 10.77 10.09 -4.62
CA ILE A 119 10.44 8.99 -5.53
C ILE A 119 10.76 9.44 -6.96
N ALA A 120 11.52 8.64 -7.68
CA ALA A 120 11.78 8.81 -9.10
C ALA A 120 11.21 7.62 -9.87
N ASN A 121 10.36 7.89 -10.88
CA ASN A 121 9.82 6.88 -11.77
C ASN A 121 10.44 7.05 -13.17
N ILE A 122 10.90 5.96 -13.77
CA ILE A 122 11.52 5.92 -15.09
C ILE A 122 10.99 4.68 -15.82
N GLY A 123 9.94 4.86 -16.60
CA GLY A 123 9.24 3.74 -17.26
C GLY A 123 8.74 2.71 -16.23
N ALA A 124 9.26 1.50 -16.32
CA ALA A 124 8.90 0.38 -15.44
C ALA A 124 9.64 0.39 -14.08
N LEU A 125 10.62 1.29 -13.90
CA LEU A 125 11.44 1.35 -12.70
C LEU A 125 10.97 2.51 -11.80
N SER A 126 10.80 2.23 -10.51
CA SER A 126 10.60 3.22 -9.45
C SER A 126 11.75 3.11 -8.45
N LEU A 127 12.26 4.25 -8.01
CA LEU A 127 13.29 4.37 -6.98
C LEU A 127 12.78 5.28 -5.89
N ARG A 128 12.96 4.92 -4.62
CA ARG A 128 12.63 5.76 -3.47
C ARG A 128 13.82 5.86 -2.53
N GLY A 129 14.11 7.08 -2.08
CA GLY A 129 14.96 7.30 -0.92
C GLY A 129 14.14 7.93 0.19
N LYS A 130 13.96 7.22 1.31
CA LYS A 130 13.30 7.71 2.53
C LYS A 130 14.33 8.37 3.42
N PHE A 131 14.01 9.55 3.94
CA PHE A 131 14.87 10.29 4.84
C PHE A 131 14.70 9.82 6.29
N THR A 132 15.75 9.91 7.07
CA THR A 132 15.70 9.70 8.52
C THR A 132 14.78 10.75 9.15
N ASP A 133 13.89 10.33 10.04
CA ASP A 133 12.94 11.21 10.74
C ASP A 133 13.62 12.03 11.86
N THR A 134 14.78 12.61 11.57
CA THR A 134 15.48 13.52 12.46
C THR A 134 15.37 14.95 11.95
N ASP A 135 14.87 15.82 12.79
CA ASP A 135 14.51 17.22 12.58
C ASP A 135 15.59 18.15 11.95
N THR A 136 16.73 17.68 11.54
CA THR A 136 17.86 18.56 11.31
C THR A 136 18.67 18.39 10.01
N ASP A 137 18.63 17.25 9.33
CA ASP A 137 19.41 17.10 8.10
C ASP A 137 18.70 16.23 7.05
N ILE A 138 18.42 16.85 5.90
CA ILE A 138 17.86 16.18 4.71
C ILE A 138 18.94 15.30 4.02
N SER A 139 20.13 15.17 4.59
CA SER A 139 21.27 14.59 3.91
C SER A 139 21.36 13.07 4.00
N ASP A 140 20.65 12.43 4.92
CA ASP A 140 20.83 11.01 5.18
C ASP A 140 19.56 10.22 4.86
N PHE A 141 19.66 9.36 3.86
CA PHE A 141 18.64 8.37 3.61
C PHE A 141 18.72 7.27 4.68
N ASP A 142 17.57 6.91 5.22
CA ASP A 142 17.40 5.77 6.12
C ASP A 142 17.23 4.47 5.32
N THR A 143 16.42 4.56 4.28
CA THR A 143 16.07 3.43 3.44
C THR A 143 16.12 3.79 1.96
N ILE A 144 16.59 2.86 1.14
CA ILE A 144 16.54 2.94 -0.32
C ILE A 144 15.70 1.78 -0.84
N GLN A 145 14.70 2.11 -1.64
CA GLN A 145 13.88 1.11 -2.31
C GLN A 145 14.03 1.20 -3.83
N ALA A 146 13.99 0.04 -4.47
CA ALA A 146 13.85 -0.06 -5.91
C ALA A 146 12.75 -1.05 -6.25
N LYS A 147 11.90 -0.71 -7.22
CA LYS A 147 10.82 -1.55 -7.72
C LYS A 147 10.82 -1.52 -9.24
N TRP A 148 10.71 -2.68 -9.82
CA TRP A 148 10.50 -2.85 -11.25
C TRP A 148 9.26 -3.69 -11.49
N THR A 149 8.39 -3.24 -12.39
CA THR A 149 7.17 -3.98 -12.78
C THR A 149 6.96 -3.89 -14.27
N THR A 150 6.55 -4.99 -14.88
CA THR A 150 6.20 -5.01 -16.29
C THR A 150 5.07 -5.99 -16.55
N SER A 151 4.35 -5.79 -17.68
CA SER A 151 3.28 -6.68 -18.09
C SER A 151 3.47 -7.06 -19.56
N VAL A 152 3.25 -8.33 -19.85
CA VAL A 152 3.27 -8.89 -21.20
C VAL A 152 2.04 -9.76 -21.38
N ASP A 153 1.12 -9.32 -22.24
CA ASP A 153 -0.17 -9.96 -22.48
C ASP A 153 -0.96 -10.10 -21.15
N LYS A 154 -1.17 -11.33 -20.69
CA LYS A 154 -1.91 -11.65 -19.48
C LYS A 154 -1.02 -11.79 -18.23
N PHE A 155 0.27 -11.66 -18.39
CA PHE A 155 1.22 -11.79 -17.30
C PHE A 155 1.71 -10.42 -16.84
N SER A 156 1.75 -10.24 -15.53
CA SER A 156 2.47 -9.15 -14.89
C SER A 156 3.53 -9.74 -13.98
N VAL A 157 4.72 -9.17 -14.02
CA VAL A 157 5.83 -9.59 -13.15
C VAL A 157 6.45 -8.37 -12.51
N GLY A 158 6.96 -8.54 -11.29
CA GLY A 158 7.59 -7.49 -10.53
C GLY A 158 8.72 -8.02 -9.67
N ALA A 159 9.64 -7.12 -9.36
CA ALA A 159 10.70 -7.33 -8.39
C ALA A 159 10.93 -6.04 -7.61
N SER A 160 11.21 -6.15 -6.32
CA SER A 160 11.59 -5.00 -5.50
C SER A 160 12.64 -5.39 -4.47
N VAL A 161 13.36 -4.38 -4.02
CA VAL A 161 14.30 -4.46 -2.91
C VAL A 161 14.08 -3.25 -2.01
N ASP A 162 14.13 -3.50 -0.71
CA ASP A 162 14.25 -2.50 0.35
C ASP A 162 15.60 -2.69 1.04
N HIS A 163 16.35 -1.62 1.20
CA HIS A 163 17.65 -1.62 1.86
C HIS A 163 17.65 -0.58 2.98
N THR A 164 17.75 -1.03 4.23
CA THR A 164 17.92 -0.18 5.41
C THR A 164 19.40 0.09 5.62
N ILE A 165 19.81 1.34 5.44
CA ILE A 165 21.24 1.74 5.43
C ILE A 165 21.89 1.55 6.80
N ALA A 166 21.17 1.87 7.89
CA ALA A 166 21.75 1.85 9.24
C ALA A 166 22.15 0.45 9.72
N THR A 167 21.42 -0.58 9.28
CA THR A 167 21.62 -1.97 9.70
C THR A 167 22.21 -2.86 8.59
N ASP A 168 22.31 -2.33 7.36
CA ASP A 168 22.70 -3.08 6.15
C ASP A 168 21.74 -4.25 5.86
N ASP A 169 20.48 -4.10 6.27
CA ASP A 169 19.45 -5.11 6.09
C ASP A 169 18.79 -4.98 4.71
N ASN A 170 18.43 -6.12 4.13
CA ASN A 170 17.77 -6.15 2.84
C ASN A 170 16.52 -7.03 2.88
N ILE A 171 15.43 -6.52 2.30
CA ILE A 171 14.23 -7.29 2.02
C ILE A 171 14.02 -7.30 0.52
N TYR A 172 13.80 -8.47 -0.05
CA TYR A 172 13.55 -8.66 -1.47
C TYR A 172 12.12 -9.15 -1.69
N ALA A 173 11.48 -8.72 -2.77
CA ALA A 173 10.21 -9.29 -3.18
C ALA A 173 10.18 -9.56 -4.68
N GLY A 174 9.45 -10.61 -5.02
CA GLY A 174 9.09 -10.95 -6.39
C GLY A 174 7.60 -11.19 -6.50
N SER A 175 6.99 -10.77 -7.61
CA SER A 175 5.58 -11.01 -7.86
C SER A 175 5.33 -11.52 -9.26
N VAL A 176 4.31 -12.35 -9.39
CA VAL A 176 3.73 -12.76 -10.66
C VAL A 176 2.22 -12.70 -10.56
N ALA A 177 1.58 -12.15 -11.57
CA ALA A 177 0.13 -12.21 -11.70
C ALA A 177 -0.25 -12.71 -13.11
N PHE A 178 -1.32 -13.48 -13.18
CA PHE A 178 -1.87 -14.02 -14.42
C PHE A 178 -3.36 -13.73 -14.51
N ALA A 179 -3.74 -12.88 -15.46
CA ALA A 179 -5.13 -12.60 -15.78
C ALA A 179 -5.69 -13.73 -16.65
N VAL A 180 -6.47 -14.62 -16.05
CA VAL A 180 -7.15 -15.70 -16.79
C VAL A 180 -8.16 -15.11 -17.77
N ASN A 181 -8.95 -14.13 -17.28
CA ASN A 181 -9.89 -13.31 -18.07
C ASN A 181 -10.15 -11.99 -17.30
N GLU A 182 -11.10 -11.17 -17.79
CA GLU A 182 -11.44 -9.86 -17.21
C GLU A 182 -11.94 -9.93 -15.75
N SER A 183 -12.42 -11.09 -15.30
CA SER A 183 -12.99 -11.30 -13.97
C SER A 183 -12.22 -12.32 -13.12
N ALA A 184 -11.13 -12.89 -13.65
CA ALA A 184 -10.37 -13.92 -12.94
C ALA A 184 -8.88 -13.62 -13.03
N ASN A 185 -8.23 -13.51 -11.87
CA ASN A 185 -6.81 -13.25 -11.73
C ASN A 185 -6.19 -14.14 -10.64
N LEU A 186 -5.01 -14.64 -10.90
CA LEU A 186 -4.17 -15.30 -9.92
C LEU A 186 -2.90 -14.47 -9.73
N SER A 187 -2.60 -14.11 -8.50
CA SER A 187 -1.37 -13.40 -8.15
C SER A 187 -0.62 -14.13 -7.04
N THR A 188 0.69 -14.05 -7.09
CA THR A 188 1.58 -14.58 -6.05
C THR A 188 2.68 -13.57 -5.80
N VAL A 189 2.95 -13.31 -4.53
CA VAL A 189 4.09 -12.53 -4.05
C VAL A 189 4.94 -13.44 -3.19
N VAL A 190 6.25 -13.33 -3.31
CA VAL A 190 7.23 -14.00 -2.48
C VAL A 190 8.16 -12.93 -1.94
N THR A 191 8.42 -12.94 -0.64
CA THR A 191 9.37 -12.07 0.02
C THR A 191 10.50 -12.89 0.65
N HIS A 192 11.67 -12.28 0.74
CA HIS A 192 12.83 -12.82 1.44
C HIS A 192 13.41 -11.71 2.31
N ASP A 193 13.36 -11.92 3.63
CA ASP A 193 13.92 -11.01 4.62
C ASP A 193 15.30 -11.52 5.06
N ALA A 194 16.35 -10.91 4.53
CA ALA A 194 17.73 -11.28 4.86
C ALA A 194 18.17 -10.80 6.25
N SER A 195 17.40 -9.92 6.91
CA SER A 195 17.67 -9.43 8.27
C SER A 195 17.19 -10.40 9.35
N GLN A 196 16.16 -11.19 9.03
CA GLN A 196 15.47 -12.11 9.94
C GLN A 196 15.78 -13.56 9.56
N THR A 197 16.92 -14.10 9.92
CA THR A 197 17.25 -15.53 9.75
C THR A 197 16.97 -16.13 8.36
N ASP A 198 17.10 -15.35 7.28
CA ASP A 198 16.85 -15.76 5.89
C ASP A 198 15.38 -16.21 5.66
N GLU A 199 14.40 -15.58 6.29
CA GLU A 199 13.00 -15.98 6.20
C GLU A 199 12.42 -15.71 4.81
N VAL A 200 11.86 -16.75 4.21
CA VAL A 200 11.11 -16.67 2.95
C VAL A 200 9.63 -16.84 3.24
N ALA A 201 8.81 -15.87 2.83
CA ALA A 201 7.36 -15.95 2.95
C ALA A 201 6.68 -15.77 1.59
N TYR A 202 5.46 -16.27 1.44
CA TYR A 202 4.69 -16.11 0.22
C TYR A 202 3.20 -15.91 0.51
N GLU A 203 2.52 -15.27 -0.45
CA GLU A 203 1.08 -15.15 -0.50
C GLU A 203 0.59 -15.40 -1.93
N SER A 204 -0.47 -16.17 -2.07
CA SER A 204 -1.13 -16.42 -3.36
C SER A 204 -2.61 -16.13 -3.27
N ILE A 205 -3.12 -15.33 -4.19
CA ILE A 205 -4.50 -14.85 -4.22
C ILE A 205 -5.13 -15.23 -5.55
N LEU A 206 -6.29 -15.90 -5.48
CA LEU A 206 -7.18 -16.13 -6.60
C LEU A 206 -8.39 -15.21 -6.48
N SER A 207 -8.57 -14.30 -7.43
CA SER A 207 -9.73 -13.42 -7.53
C SER A 207 -10.66 -13.90 -8.64
N LEU A 208 -11.96 -13.97 -8.34
CA LEU A 208 -13.03 -14.41 -9.25
C LEU A 208 -14.20 -13.41 -9.18
N GLY A 209 -14.09 -12.30 -9.89
CA GLY A 209 -15.04 -11.20 -9.79
C GLY A 209 -15.05 -10.59 -8.39
N SER A 210 -16.17 -10.71 -7.71
CA SER A 210 -16.35 -10.25 -6.33
C SER A 210 -15.81 -11.21 -5.25
N LEU A 211 -15.42 -12.41 -5.63
CA LEU A 211 -14.90 -13.42 -4.71
C LEU A 211 -13.38 -13.45 -4.75
N SER A 212 -12.75 -13.66 -3.61
CA SER A 212 -11.33 -13.93 -3.49
C SER A 212 -11.09 -15.14 -2.59
N ALA A 213 -10.01 -15.84 -2.84
CA ALA A 213 -9.47 -16.85 -1.95
C ALA A 213 -7.96 -16.69 -1.90
N TYR A 214 -7.35 -16.93 -0.76
CA TYR A 214 -5.91 -16.84 -0.61
C TYR A 214 -5.33 -17.95 0.25
N VAL A 215 -4.05 -18.15 0.11
CA VAL A 215 -3.20 -18.96 0.95
C VAL A 215 -1.89 -18.23 1.13
N ASP A 216 -1.38 -18.24 2.33
CA ASP A 216 -0.04 -17.75 2.66
C ASP A 216 0.72 -18.72 3.55
N GLY A 217 2.01 -18.52 3.65
CA GLY A 217 2.91 -19.30 4.46
C GLY A 217 4.33 -18.77 4.41
N ASP A 218 5.20 -19.39 5.19
CA ASP A 218 6.63 -19.14 5.24
C ASP A 218 7.41 -20.44 5.06
N GLU A 219 8.74 -20.40 5.13
CA GLU A 219 9.55 -21.59 4.96
C GLU A 219 9.41 -22.60 6.10
N ALA A 220 8.97 -22.16 7.30
CA ALA A 220 8.72 -23.04 8.44
C ALA A 220 7.38 -23.75 8.29
N ASP A 221 6.37 -23.06 7.71
CA ASP A 221 5.04 -23.60 7.45
C ASP A 221 4.47 -23.09 6.11
N TRP A 222 4.52 -23.97 5.09
CA TRP A 222 4.06 -23.66 3.74
C TRP A 222 2.55 -23.40 3.62
N SER A 223 1.79 -23.56 4.65
CA SER A 223 0.34 -23.33 4.65
C SER A 223 -0.10 -22.84 6.03
N LYS A 224 0.16 -21.58 6.33
CA LYS A 224 -0.11 -21.01 7.65
C LYS A 224 -1.52 -20.46 7.77
N ASN A 225 -1.96 -19.75 6.73
CA ASN A 225 -3.31 -19.22 6.68
C ASN A 225 -3.98 -19.51 5.34
N VAL A 226 -5.29 -19.73 5.40
CA VAL A 226 -6.15 -19.77 4.23
C VAL A 226 -7.36 -18.88 4.47
N GLY A 227 -7.81 -18.19 3.45
CA GLY A 227 -8.95 -17.32 3.62
C GLY A 227 -9.76 -17.14 2.36
N ALA A 228 -10.94 -16.57 2.54
CA ALA A 228 -11.81 -16.21 1.45
C ALA A 228 -12.57 -14.93 1.77
N GLY A 229 -12.85 -14.16 0.74
CA GLY A 229 -13.56 -12.91 0.84
C GLY A 229 -14.56 -12.68 -0.28
N TYR A 230 -15.51 -11.83 0.02
CA TYR A 230 -16.45 -11.29 -0.94
C TYR A 230 -16.46 -9.77 -0.82
N LYS A 231 -16.15 -9.07 -1.92
CA LYS A 231 -16.18 -7.59 -2.01
C LYS A 231 -17.09 -7.18 -3.16
N SER A 232 -17.97 -6.24 -2.92
CA SER A 232 -18.85 -5.75 -3.96
C SER A 232 -19.24 -4.29 -3.71
N THR A 233 -19.88 -3.69 -4.71
CA THR A 233 -20.38 -2.31 -4.63
C THR A 233 -21.85 -2.27 -5.04
N TRP A 234 -22.62 -1.45 -4.34
CA TRP A 234 -23.98 -1.11 -4.72
C TRP A 234 -24.12 0.42 -4.76
N LYS A 235 -24.16 0.97 -5.97
CA LYS A 235 -24.02 2.41 -6.21
C LYS A 235 -22.67 2.89 -5.65
N ASP A 236 -22.69 3.85 -4.71
CA ASP A 236 -21.52 4.44 -4.05
C ASP A 236 -21.14 3.73 -2.74
N LEU A 237 -21.88 2.68 -2.36
CA LEU A 237 -21.64 1.87 -1.17
C LEU A 237 -20.79 0.65 -1.53
N GLY A 238 -19.57 0.62 -1.06
CA GLY A 238 -18.71 -0.58 -1.03
C GLY A 238 -19.03 -1.41 0.21
N TYR A 239 -18.91 -2.73 0.11
CA TYR A 239 -19.00 -3.63 1.25
C TYR A 239 -18.15 -4.86 1.01
N TYR A 240 -17.64 -5.42 2.10
CA TYR A 240 -16.91 -6.69 2.08
C TYR A 240 -17.24 -7.55 3.29
N VAL A 241 -17.02 -8.84 3.12
CA VAL A 241 -17.01 -9.84 4.19
C VAL A 241 -15.88 -10.81 3.91
N GLU A 242 -15.08 -11.10 4.91
CA GLU A 242 -13.93 -12.00 4.79
C GLU A 242 -13.79 -12.90 6.01
N ALA A 243 -13.10 -14.00 5.83
CA ALA A 243 -12.68 -14.86 6.91
C ALA A 243 -11.29 -15.43 6.61
N ASN A 244 -10.42 -15.37 7.61
CA ASN A 244 -9.14 -16.03 7.64
C ASN A 244 -9.20 -17.22 8.59
N TYR A 245 -8.61 -18.35 8.21
CA TYR A 245 -8.42 -19.52 9.05
C TYR A 245 -6.92 -19.77 9.19
N ASN A 246 -6.43 -19.62 10.42
CA ASN A 246 -5.05 -19.97 10.76
C ASN A 246 -4.99 -21.49 11.03
N LEU A 247 -4.14 -22.17 10.29
CA LEU A 247 -4.05 -23.63 10.32
C LEU A 247 -3.32 -24.15 11.57
N ASP A 248 -2.45 -23.33 12.18
CA ASP A 248 -1.68 -23.70 13.37
C ASP A 248 -2.52 -23.57 14.65
N SER A 249 -3.22 -22.44 14.80
CA SER A 249 -4.06 -22.17 15.98
C SER A 249 -5.46 -22.75 15.84
N GLU A 250 -5.85 -23.19 14.63
CA GLU A 250 -7.22 -23.62 14.30
C GLU A 250 -8.27 -22.51 14.55
N GLU A 251 -7.86 -21.24 14.44
CA GLU A 251 -8.73 -20.09 14.70
C GLU A 251 -9.26 -19.49 13.41
N VAL A 252 -10.51 -19.03 13.43
CA VAL A 252 -11.15 -18.27 12.36
C VAL A 252 -11.22 -16.81 12.79
N THR A 253 -10.69 -15.91 11.97
CA THR A 253 -10.80 -14.46 12.17
C THR A 253 -11.70 -13.88 11.08
N PRO A 254 -12.95 -13.49 11.40
CA PRO A 254 -13.83 -12.82 10.46
C PRO A 254 -13.58 -11.32 10.41
N ALA A 255 -13.88 -10.71 9.27
CA ALA A 255 -13.98 -9.27 9.11
C ALA A 255 -15.12 -8.89 8.17
N ALA A 256 -15.67 -7.71 8.38
CA ALA A 256 -16.65 -7.12 7.49
C ALA A 256 -16.53 -5.61 7.52
N GLY A 257 -16.78 -4.95 6.40
CA GLY A 257 -16.76 -3.51 6.34
C GLY A 257 -17.70 -2.94 5.30
N VAL A 258 -17.96 -1.66 5.46
CA VAL A 258 -18.73 -0.85 4.52
C VAL A 258 -17.99 0.46 4.28
N SER A 259 -18.01 0.93 3.05
CA SER A 259 -17.39 2.20 2.66
C SER A 259 -18.27 2.98 1.72
N VAL A 260 -18.23 4.30 1.81
CA VAL A 260 -18.87 5.21 0.86
C VAL A 260 -17.80 6.11 0.27
N SER A 261 -17.72 6.11 -1.05
CA SER A 261 -16.82 6.99 -1.81
C SER A 261 -17.61 8.12 -2.49
N PHE A 262 -17.04 9.33 -2.56
CA PHE A 262 -17.64 10.53 -3.15
C PHE A 262 -16.62 11.43 -3.86
#